data_9a900fd0c1a6c8bf87e19b3a60448ed9
#
_entry.id   9a900fd0c1a6c8bf87e19b3a60448ed9
#
_cell.length_a   1.000
_cell.length_b   1.000
_cell.length_c   1.000
_cell.angle_alpha   90.00
_cell.angle_beta   90.00
_cell.angle_gamma   90.00
#
_symmetry.space_group_name_H-M   'P 1'
#
loop_
_entity.id
_entity.type
_entity.pdbx_description
1 polymer ?
#
loop_
_entity_poly.entity_id
_entity_poly.type
_entity_poly.pdbx_seq_one_letter_code
_entity_poly.pdbx_strand_id
1 'polypeptide(L)'
;QARKITTWGKNVFVKIPITNTKGESSKDLIKKLSHEGIKLNITAIFTEKQISDTISSLSPETSSIISIFAGRIADTGIDPIPYMKLASKLINKNKNIKTLWASTRQIYSIFEADKIGCNIITVPSEMLNKLIVLGKDLDKYSLDTVKQFYEDASSSKYKI
;
A
#
# COMPACT_ATOMS: atom_id res chain seq x y z
N GLN A 1 0.08 -7.19 -24.10
CA GLN A 1 0.65 -6.00 -23.44
C GLN A 1 1.72 -6.40 -22.41
N ALA A 2 1.43 -7.27 -21.42
CA ALA A 2 2.38 -7.64 -20.35
C ALA A 2 3.74 -8.12 -20.89
N ARG A 3 3.74 -9.05 -21.86
CA ARG A 3 4.96 -9.56 -22.50
C ARG A 3 5.79 -8.48 -23.20
N LYS A 4 5.14 -7.41 -23.70
CA LYS A 4 5.85 -6.26 -24.29
C LYS A 4 6.43 -5.36 -23.19
N ILE A 5 5.68 -5.10 -22.12
CA ILE A 5 6.14 -4.23 -21.02
C ILE A 5 7.36 -4.84 -20.31
N THR A 6 7.38 -6.16 -20.11
CA THR A 6 8.53 -6.82 -19.44
C THR A 6 9.84 -6.69 -20.21
N THR A 7 9.82 -6.41 -21.53
CA THR A 7 11.04 -6.19 -22.31
C THR A 7 11.71 -4.82 -22.09
N TRP A 8 11.03 -3.91 -21.38
CA TRP A 8 11.56 -2.56 -21.14
C TRP A 8 12.72 -2.52 -20.13
N GLY A 9 12.87 -3.58 -19.32
CA GLY A 9 14.00 -3.67 -18.39
C GLY A 9 13.89 -4.83 -17.41
N LYS A 10 15.03 -5.29 -16.91
CA LYS A 10 15.10 -6.40 -15.94
C LYS A 10 14.45 -6.11 -14.58
N ASN A 11 14.25 -4.82 -14.24
CA ASN A 11 13.64 -4.34 -13.00
C ASN A 11 12.15 -3.97 -13.14
N VAL A 12 11.55 -4.22 -14.30
CA VAL A 12 10.15 -3.90 -14.57
C VAL A 12 9.24 -4.95 -13.96
N PHE A 13 8.25 -4.50 -13.19
CA PHE A 13 7.11 -5.29 -12.72
C PHE A 13 5.86 -4.85 -13.46
N VAL A 14 5.18 -5.78 -14.12
CA VAL A 14 3.95 -5.48 -14.86
C VAL A 14 2.78 -5.40 -13.89
N LYS A 15 2.15 -4.23 -13.80
CA LYS A 15 1.03 -4.02 -12.87
C LYS A 15 -0.28 -4.52 -13.48
N ILE A 16 -0.97 -5.42 -12.77
CA ILE A 16 -2.22 -6.05 -13.21
C ILE A 16 -3.26 -5.95 -12.08
N PRO A 17 -4.45 -5.40 -12.33
CA PRO A 17 -5.54 -5.43 -11.36
C PRO A 17 -6.03 -6.86 -11.11
N ILE A 18 -6.47 -7.14 -9.86
CA ILE A 18 -7.00 -8.47 -9.47
C ILE A 18 -8.28 -8.84 -10.22
N THR A 19 -9.03 -7.86 -10.72
CA THR A 19 -10.21 -8.04 -11.56
C THR A 19 -10.16 -7.11 -12.76
N ASN A 20 -10.92 -7.43 -13.80
CA ASN A 20 -11.21 -6.51 -14.89
C ASN A 20 -12.38 -5.55 -14.52
N THR A 21 -12.76 -4.67 -15.44
CA THR A 21 -13.85 -3.69 -15.25
C THR A 21 -15.25 -4.30 -15.14
N LYS A 22 -15.40 -5.59 -15.46
CA LYS A 22 -16.65 -6.35 -15.28
C LYS A 22 -16.69 -7.14 -13.97
N GLY A 23 -15.62 -7.03 -13.13
CA GLY A 23 -15.49 -7.78 -11.88
C GLY A 23 -15.01 -9.22 -12.09
N GLU A 24 -14.66 -9.63 -13.30
CA GLU A 24 -14.12 -10.96 -13.58
C GLU A 24 -12.68 -11.06 -13.06
N SER A 25 -12.36 -12.18 -12.42
CA SER A 25 -11.04 -12.39 -11.81
C SER A 25 -9.91 -12.47 -12.84
N SER A 26 -8.80 -11.81 -12.56
CA SER A 26 -7.56 -11.92 -13.34
C SER A 26 -6.70 -13.13 -12.97
N LYS A 27 -7.19 -14.05 -12.11
CA LYS A 27 -6.44 -15.16 -11.53
C LYS A 27 -5.72 -16.02 -12.58
N ASP A 28 -6.42 -16.42 -13.66
CA ASP A 28 -5.82 -17.26 -14.69
C ASP A 28 -4.76 -16.52 -15.50
N LEU A 29 -4.98 -15.23 -15.77
CA LEU A 29 -3.97 -14.36 -16.39
C LEU A 29 -2.72 -14.22 -15.53
N ILE A 30 -2.90 -13.98 -14.22
CA ILE A 30 -1.82 -13.88 -13.23
C ILE A 30 -1.01 -15.18 -13.21
N LYS A 31 -1.70 -16.31 -13.11
CA LYS A 31 -1.08 -17.63 -13.11
C LYS A 31 -0.23 -17.83 -14.37
N LYS A 32 -0.82 -17.64 -15.54
CA LYS A 32 -0.14 -17.79 -16.81
C LYS A 32 1.11 -16.94 -16.91
N LEU A 33 1.01 -15.63 -16.66
CA LEU A 33 2.13 -14.70 -16.84
C LEU A 33 3.24 -14.92 -15.82
N SER A 34 2.91 -15.20 -14.55
CA SER A 34 3.93 -15.45 -13.53
C SER A 34 4.71 -16.74 -13.80
N HIS A 35 4.04 -17.80 -14.31
CA HIS A 35 4.72 -19.05 -14.68
C HIS A 35 5.53 -18.94 -15.98
N GLU A 36 5.29 -17.90 -16.78
CA GLU A 36 6.16 -17.49 -17.90
C GLU A 36 7.39 -16.67 -17.44
N GLY A 37 7.59 -16.48 -16.13
CA GLY A 37 8.71 -15.70 -15.57
C GLY A 37 8.52 -14.19 -15.61
N ILE A 38 7.32 -13.69 -15.92
CA ILE A 38 7.01 -12.27 -15.95
C ILE A 38 6.79 -11.75 -14.53
N LYS A 39 7.61 -10.79 -14.09
CA LYS A 39 7.48 -10.13 -12.79
C LYS A 39 6.20 -9.31 -12.74
N LEU A 40 5.34 -9.60 -11.77
CA LEU A 40 4.02 -8.98 -11.65
C LEU A 40 3.91 -8.12 -10.39
N ASN A 41 3.13 -7.06 -10.48
CA ASN A 41 2.60 -6.31 -9.36
C ASN A 41 1.08 -6.39 -9.40
N ILE A 42 0.49 -7.30 -8.62
CA ILE A 42 -0.97 -7.47 -8.58
C ILE A 42 -1.55 -6.40 -7.68
N THR A 43 -2.51 -5.65 -8.20
CA THR A 43 -3.02 -4.42 -7.57
C THR A 43 -4.53 -4.42 -7.40
N ALA A 44 -5.05 -3.41 -6.70
CA ALA A 44 -6.46 -3.27 -6.35
C ALA A 44 -6.98 -4.45 -5.52
N ILE A 45 -6.16 -4.94 -4.59
CA ILE A 45 -6.52 -6.01 -3.66
C ILE A 45 -7.13 -5.40 -2.39
N PHE A 46 -8.34 -5.83 -2.04
CA PHE A 46 -9.11 -5.32 -0.90
C PHE A 46 -9.59 -6.42 0.06
N THR A 47 -9.75 -7.66 -0.40
CA THR A 47 -10.38 -8.72 0.39
C THR A 47 -9.42 -9.89 0.66
N GLU A 48 -9.68 -10.62 1.74
CA GLU A 48 -8.92 -11.84 2.09
C GLU A 48 -8.95 -12.88 0.98
N LYS A 49 -10.11 -13.02 0.32
CA LYS A 49 -10.25 -13.90 -0.83
C LYS A 49 -9.33 -13.48 -1.97
N GLN A 50 -9.27 -12.20 -2.31
CA GLN A 50 -8.38 -11.69 -3.35
C GLN A 50 -6.91 -11.90 -3.00
N ILE A 51 -6.53 -11.73 -1.72
CA ILE A 51 -5.18 -12.02 -1.24
C ILE A 51 -4.83 -13.49 -1.47
N SER A 52 -5.69 -14.40 -1.01
CA SER A 52 -5.47 -15.85 -1.12
C SER A 52 -5.45 -16.33 -2.58
N ASP A 53 -6.38 -15.85 -3.40
CA ASP A 53 -6.45 -16.15 -4.83
C ASP A 53 -5.21 -15.65 -5.59
N THR A 54 -4.72 -14.45 -5.25
CA THR A 54 -3.51 -13.91 -5.85
C THR A 54 -2.30 -14.77 -5.52
N ILE A 55 -2.05 -15.04 -4.23
CA ILE A 55 -0.87 -15.77 -3.78
C ILE A 55 -0.85 -17.20 -4.34
N SER A 56 -2.01 -17.88 -4.36
CA SER A 56 -2.12 -19.24 -4.91
C SER A 56 -1.93 -19.33 -6.43
N SER A 57 -2.02 -18.19 -7.12
CA SER A 57 -1.86 -18.12 -8.58
C SER A 57 -0.45 -17.75 -9.01
N LEU A 58 0.35 -17.14 -8.13
CA LEU A 58 1.70 -16.71 -8.45
C LEU A 58 2.67 -17.91 -8.48
N SER A 59 3.58 -17.89 -9.45
CA SER A 59 4.71 -18.82 -9.47
C SER A 59 5.65 -18.53 -8.29
N PRO A 60 6.05 -19.53 -7.50
CA PRO A 60 6.99 -19.33 -6.40
C PRO A 60 8.39 -18.93 -6.88
N GLU A 61 8.74 -19.19 -8.13
CA GLU A 61 10.05 -18.91 -8.71
C GLU A 61 10.15 -17.50 -9.30
N THR A 62 9.02 -16.83 -9.51
CA THR A 62 9.00 -15.51 -10.18
C THR A 62 8.77 -14.39 -9.18
N SER A 63 9.65 -13.40 -9.18
CA SER A 63 9.50 -12.22 -8.31
C SER A 63 8.18 -11.50 -8.57
N SER A 64 7.39 -11.32 -7.52
CA SER A 64 6.06 -10.69 -7.62
C SER A 64 5.79 -9.79 -6.42
N ILE A 65 4.92 -8.81 -6.62
CA ILE A 65 4.44 -7.88 -5.58
C ILE A 65 2.93 -8.01 -5.49
N ILE A 66 2.40 -8.07 -4.27
CA ILE A 66 0.97 -8.00 -3.99
C ILE A 66 0.66 -6.68 -3.32
N SER A 67 -0.04 -5.81 -4.04
CA SER A 67 -0.40 -4.45 -3.59
C SER A 67 -1.79 -4.44 -2.98
N ILE A 68 -1.86 -4.47 -1.64
CA ILE A 68 -3.10 -4.37 -0.87
C ILE A 68 -3.41 -2.90 -0.64
N PHE A 69 -4.64 -2.49 -0.92
CA PHE A 69 -5.06 -1.09 -0.81
C PHE A 69 -5.46 -0.74 0.62
N ALA A 70 -4.53 -0.97 1.55
CA ALA A 70 -4.72 -0.81 2.98
C ALA A 70 -5.31 0.56 3.36
N GLY A 71 -4.83 1.65 2.77
CA GLY A 71 -5.39 2.98 3.04
C GLY A 71 -6.85 3.12 2.58
N ARG A 72 -7.22 2.55 1.44
CA ARG A 72 -8.62 2.57 0.99
C ARG A 72 -9.52 1.62 1.79
N ILE A 73 -9.00 0.53 2.30
CA ILE A 73 -9.72 -0.31 3.26
C ILE A 73 -10.00 0.52 4.52
N ALA A 74 -9.01 1.24 5.04
CA ALA A 74 -9.17 2.12 6.19
C ALA A 74 -10.18 3.26 5.94
N ASP A 75 -10.25 3.81 4.72
CA ASP A 75 -11.25 4.82 4.33
C ASP A 75 -12.70 4.32 4.50
N THR A 76 -12.93 3.00 4.51
CA THR A 76 -14.25 2.40 4.75
C THR A 76 -14.55 2.12 6.23
N GLY A 77 -13.64 2.50 7.14
CA GLY A 77 -13.76 2.23 8.58
C GLY A 77 -13.31 0.83 8.99
N ILE A 78 -12.69 0.06 8.08
CA ILE A 78 -12.22 -1.30 8.36
C ILE A 78 -10.71 -1.25 8.66
N ASP A 79 -10.28 -1.93 9.72
CA ASP A 79 -8.85 -2.09 10.05
C ASP A 79 -8.13 -2.89 8.96
N PRO A 80 -7.12 -2.31 8.26
CA PRO A 80 -6.37 -3.01 7.21
C PRO A 80 -5.32 -3.99 7.75
N ILE A 81 -4.94 -3.91 9.04
CA ILE A 81 -3.88 -4.73 9.63
C ILE A 81 -4.11 -6.24 9.49
N PRO A 82 -5.33 -6.78 9.73
CA PRO A 82 -5.60 -8.20 9.53
C PRO A 82 -5.31 -8.68 8.10
N TYR A 83 -5.67 -7.89 7.08
CA TYR A 83 -5.43 -8.20 5.67
C TYR A 83 -3.93 -8.25 5.34
N MET A 84 -3.18 -7.29 5.83
CA MET A 84 -1.74 -7.22 5.65
C MET A 84 -1.03 -8.39 6.36
N LYS A 85 -1.43 -8.72 7.59
CA LYS A 85 -0.90 -9.86 8.34
C LYS A 85 -1.21 -11.19 7.66
N LEU A 86 -2.43 -11.36 7.11
CA LEU A 86 -2.80 -12.54 6.33
C LEU A 86 -1.86 -12.71 5.13
N ALA A 87 -1.65 -11.65 4.36
CA ALA A 87 -0.75 -11.68 3.21
C ALA A 87 0.68 -12.05 3.62
N SER A 88 1.24 -11.39 4.64
CA SER A 88 2.57 -11.68 5.17
C SER A 88 2.71 -13.14 5.64
N LYS A 89 1.67 -13.68 6.31
CA LYS A 89 1.63 -15.08 6.74
C LYS A 89 1.64 -16.05 5.57
N LEU A 90 0.85 -15.78 4.52
CA LEU A 90 0.74 -16.66 3.36
C LEU A 90 2.01 -16.70 2.51
N ILE A 91 2.75 -15.59 2.43
CA ILE A 91 4.01 -15.52 1.67
C ILE A 91 5.24 -15.92 2.48
N ASN A 92 5.14 -16.18 3.79
CA ASN A 92 6.26 -16.32 4.72
C ASN A 92 7.35 -17.30 4.26
N LYS A 93 6.97 -18.33 3.49
CA LYS A 93 7.92 -19.33 2.93
C LYS A 93 8.45 -18.97 1.55
N ASN A 94 7.96 -17.87 0.93
CA ASN A 94 8.32 -17.50 -0.42
C ASN A 94 8.98 -16.11 -0.47
N LYS A 95 10.32 -16.09 -0.56
CA LYS A 95 11.12 -14.86 -0.60
C LYS A 95 10.96 -14.06 -1.92
N ASN A 96 10.40 -14.67 -2.96
CA ASN A 96 10.18 -14.02 -4.25
C ASN A 96 8.90 -13.19 -4.29
N ILE A 97 7.98 -13.39 -3.36
CA ILE A 97 6.74 -12.59 -3.28
C ILE A 97 6.86 -11.57 -2.16
N LYS A 98 6.55 -10.32 -2.47
CA LYS A 98 6.59 -9.19 -1.52
C LYS A 98 5.22 -8.58 -1.32
N THR A 99 4.90 -8.21 -0.08
CA THR A 99 3.72 -7.42 0.25
C THR A 99 3.99 -5.93 0.05
N LEU A 100 2.98 -5.21 -0.43
CA LEU A 100 3.01 -3.77 -0.57
C LEU A 100 1.76 -3.15 0.05
N TRP A 101 1.98 -2.25 1.01
CA TRP A 101 0.95 -1.36 1.55
C TRP A 101 0.69 -0.23 0.58
N ALA A 102 -0.44 -0.25 -0.09
CA ALA A 102 -0.82 0.74 -1.07
C ALA A 102 -1.84 1.75 -0.53
N SER A 103 -1.88 2.91 -1.17
CA SER A 103 -2.89 3.95 -0.89
C SER A 103 -2.77 4.54 0.52
N THR A 104 -1.56 4.80 0.97
CA THR A 104 -1.27 5.34 2.30
C THR A 104 -1.99 6.67 2.55
N ARG A 105 -2.63 6.81 3.72
CA ARG A 105 -3.44 7.98 4.11
C ARG A 105 -2.81 8.84 5.19
N GLN A 106 -1.95 8.26 6.02
CA GLN A 106 -1.32 8.95 7.15
C GLN A 106 0.10 8.45 7.39
N ILE A 107 0.94 9.29 8.00
CA ILE A 107 2.33 8.94 8.33
C ILE A 107 2.41 7.71 9.24
N TYR A 108 1.47 7.56 10.16
CA TYR A 108 1.47 6.45 11.10
C TYR A 108 1.42 5.09 10.41
N SER A 109 0.83 5.00 9.20
CA SER A 109 0.81 3.77 8.41
C SER A 109 2.19 3.25 8.02
N ILE A 110 3.23 4.10 8.01
CA ILE A 110 4.62 3.67 7.79
C ILE A 110 5.07 2.77 8.96
N PHE A 111 4.75 3.18 10.19
CA PHE A 111 5.09 2.41 11.40
C PHE A 111 4.25 1.14 11.53
N GLU A 112 2.98 1.20 11.12
CA GLU A 112 2.11 0.03 11.07
C GLU A 112 2.65 -1.01 10.06
N ALA A 113 3.02 -0.56 8.86
CA ALA A 113 3.59 -1.42 7.83
C ALA A 113 4.91 -2.06 8.29
N ASP A 114 5.80 -1.30 8.92
CA ASP A 114 7.06 -1.80 9.48
C ASP A 114 6.81 -2.84 10.58
N LYS A 115 5.94 -2.52 11.54
CA LYS A 115 5.61 -3.40 12.68
C LYS A 115 5.06 -4.76 12.27
N ILE A 116 4.36 -4.85 11.14
CA ILE A 116 3.81 -6.11 10.61
C ILE A 116 4.73 -6.80 9.60
N GLY A 117 5.92 -6.27 9.35
CA GLY A 117 6.89 -6.82 8.41
C GLY A 117 6.45 -6.68 6.94
N CYS A 118 5.72 -5.63 6.60
CA CYS A 118 5.40 -5.32 5.21
C CYS A 118 6.67 -4.93 4.44
N ASN A 119 6.85 -5.47 3.24
CA ASN A 119 8.11 -5.27 2.51
C ASN A 119 8.21 -3.90 1.84
N ILE A 120 7.10 -3.34 1.40
CA ILE A 120 7.05 -2.11 0.61
C ILE A 120 5.84 -1.28 1.06
N ILE A 121 6.01 0.04 1.13
CA ILE A 121 4.91 0.99 1.31
C ILE A 121 5.01 2.10 0.26
N THR A 122 3.88 2.50 -0.31
CA THR A 122 3.82 3.68 -1.18
C THR A 122 3.46 4.91 -0.35
N VAL A 123 4.29 5.94 -0.41
CA VAL A 123 4.08 7.19 0.34
C VAL A 123 4.05 8.35 -0.65
N PRO A 124 2.95 9.14 -0.74
CA PRO A 124 2.90 10.35 -1.56
C PRO A 124 3.92 11.40 -1.10
N SER A 125 4.41 12.21 -2.03
CA SER A 125 5.42 13.25 -1.75
C SER A 125 4.94 14.25 -0.71
N GLU A 126 3.67 14.67 -0.76
CA GLU A 126 3.09 15.59 0.21
C GLU A 126 3.09 15.02 1.63
N MET A 127 2.98 13.70 1.74
CA MET A 127 3.04 13.02 3.03
C MET A 127 4.47 12.96 3.55
N LEU A 128 5.48 12.81 2.69
CA LEU A 128 6.88 12.83 3.11
C LEU A 128 7.26 14.15 3.80
N ASN A 129 6.69 15.27 3.36
CA ASN A 129 6.91 16.58 3.99
C ASN A 129 6.43 16.62 5.45
N LYS A 130 5.45 15.78 5.82
CA LYS A 130 4.97 15.69 7.20
C LYS A 130 5.91 14.91 8.12
N LEU A 131 6.93 14.24 7.60
CA LEU A 131 7.93 13.55 8.41
C LEU A 131 8.75 14.50 9.28
N ILE A 132 8.79 15.79 8.96
CA ILE A 132 9.47 16.82 9.74
C ILE A 132 8.95 16.94 11.18
N VAL A 133 7.71 16.51 11.44
CA VAL A 133 7.12 16.53 12.79
C VAL A 133 7.29 15.23 13.57
N LEU A 134 8.00 14.25 12.99
CA LEU A 134 8.26 12.98 13.71
C LEU A 134 9.06 13.23 14.99
N GLY A 135 8.57 12.63 16.09
CA GLY A 135 9.21 12.75 17.39
C GLY A 135 9.06 14.12 18.05
N LYS A 136 8.24 15.01 17.47
CA LYS A 136 7.96 16.30 18.09
C LYS A 136 7.28 16.08 19.44
N ASP A 137 7.77 16.78 20.45
CA ASP A 137 7.18 16.77 21.79
C ASP A 137 5.72 17.26 21.72
N LEU A 138 4.80 16.52 22.32
CA LEU A 138 3.37 16.79 22.19
C LEU A 138 2.92 18.06 22.91
N ASP A 139 3.54 18.43 24.03
CA ASP A 139 3.25 19.66 24.76
C ASP A 139 3.66 20.89 23.94
N LYS A 140 4.86 20.82 23.33
CA LYS A 140 5.33 21.86 22.41
C LYS A 140 4.44 21.93 21.16
N TYR A 141 4.00 20.79 20.64
CA TYR A 141 3.15 20.77 19.45
C TYR A 141 1.75 21.33 19.75
N SER A 142 1.21 21.04 20.96
CA SER A 142 -0.02 21.65 21.45
C SER A 142 0.12 23.18 21.55
N LEU A 143 1.19 23.67 22.17
CA LEU A 143 1.44 25.10 22.29
C LEU A 143 1.56 25.80 20.91
N ASP A 144 2.27 25.20 19.97
CA ASP A 144 2.40 25.75 18.62
C ASP A 144 1.03 25.82 17.91
N THR A 145 0.16 24.82 18.12
CA THR A 145 -1.21 24.83 17.60
C THR A 145 -2.05 25.95 18.20
N VAL A 146 -1.93 26.19 19.51
CA VAL A 146 -2.62 27.30 20.20
C VAL A 146 -2.16 28.66 19.66
N LYS A 147 -0.85 28.82 19.44
CA LYS A 147 -0.30 30.05 18.83
C LYS A 147 -0.86 30.27 17.43
N GLN A 148 -0.91 29.21 16.62
CA GLN A 148 -1.49 29.29 15.28
C GLN A 148 -2.96 29.72 15.34
N PHE A 149 -3.78 29.14 16.22
CA PHE A 149 -5.18 29.57 16.40
C PHE A 149 -5.31 31.02 16.78
N TYR A 150 -4.44 31.53 17.67
CA TYR A 150 -4.41 32.92 18.05
C TYR A 150 -4.08 33.85 16.87
N GLU A 151 -3.08 33.49 16.07
CA GLU A 151 -2.68 34.22 14.87
C GLU A 151 -3.82 34.24 13.83
N ASP A 152 -4.44 33.08 13.56
CA ASP A 152 -5.56 32.94 12.64
C ASP A 152 -6.77 33.79 13.08
N ALA A 153 -7.13 33.74 14.36
CA ALA A 153 -8.19 34.56 14.92
C ALA A 153 -7.91 36.05 14.83
N SER A 154 -6.68 36.47 15.16
CA SER A 154 -6.27 37.85 15.11
C SER A 154 -6.26 38.42 13.67
N SER A 155 -5.87 37.59 12.70
CA SER A 155 -5.81 37.94 11.27
C SER A 155 -7.20 37.98 10.61
N SER A 156 -8.19 37.26 11.14
CA SER A 156 -9.54 37.17 10.60
C SER A 156 -10.34 38.47 10.71
N LYS A 157 -9.88 39.43 11.53
CA LYS A 157 -10.55 40.74 11.81
C LYS A 157 -11.96 40.64 12.37
N TYR A 158 -12.40 39.45 12.79
CA TYR A 158 -13.66 39.28 13.52
C TYR A 158 -13.52 39.91 14.91
N LYS A 159 -14.44 40.84 15.23
CA LYS A 159 -14.61 41.39 16.59
C LYS A 159 -15.81 40.65 17.21
N ILE A 160 -15.59 40.00 18.33
CA ILE A 160 -16.62 39.48 19.21
C ILE A 160 -17.01 40.57 20.20
#